data_af507b843bf527ea4fc83151e1183b9e
#
_entry.id   af507b843bf527ea4fc83151e1183b9e
#
_cell.length_a   1.000
_cell.length_b   1.000
_cell.length_c   1.000
_cell.angle_alpha   90.00
_cell.angle_beta   90.00
_cell.angle_gamma   90.00
#
_symmetry.space_group_name_H-M   'P 1'
#
loop_
_entity.id
_entity.type
_entity.pdbx_description
1 polymer ?
#
loop_
_entity_poly.entity_id
_entity_poly.type
_entity_poly.pdbx_seq_one_letter_code
_entity_poly.pdbx_strand_id
1 'polypeptide(L)'
;MTHTDLRSDALPTTVRDFLAASTVHDADTASSFLAEDVVVVDQSETFRGRDEVYAFVRDAGAEFEYTTEQISARRVDDEHWVVTLRIEGTFPGGVADLDYRFTLRGDLITELVIANHTA
;
A
#
# COMPACT_ATOMS: atom_id res chain seq x y z
N MET A 1 25.12 2.04 10.13
CA MET A 1 23.79 1.60 9.85
C MET A 1 23.03 2.66 9.07
N THR A 2 22.50 2.29 7.96
CA THR A 2 21.95 3.28 7.07
C THR A 2 20.43 3.33 7.08
N HIS A 3 19.78 2.27 7.52
CA HIS A 3 18.34 2.25 7.67
C HIS A 3 17.96 1.26 8.75
N THR A 4 16.75 1.39 9.24
CA THR A 4 16.21 0.51 10.25
C THR A 4 14.83 0.05 9.78
N ASP A 5 14.63 -1.26 9.80
CA ASP A 5 13.30 -1.81 9.55
C ASP A 5 12.41 -1.46 10.73
N LEU A 6 11.22 -0.97 10.40
CA LEU A 6 10.24 -0.57 11.40
C LEU A 6 9.25 -1.69 11.65
N ARG A 7 8.80 -1.79 12.90
CA ARG A 7 7.67 -2.64 13.22
C ARG A 7 6.38 -1.96 12.73
N SER A 8 5.32 -2.76 12.56
CA SER A 8 4.03 -2.21 12.16
C SER A 8 3.58 -1.05 13.03
N ASP A 9 3.80 -1.14 14.34
CA ASP A 9 3.39 -0.10 15.28
C ASP A 9 4.22 1.17 15.21
N ALA A 10 5.35 1.13 14.50
CA ALA A 10 6.19 2.32 14.27
C ALA A 10 5.82 3.05 12.98
N LEU A 11 4.96 2.47 12.15
CA LEU A 11 4.44 3.16 10.96
C LEU A 11 3.42 4.22 11.37
N PRO A 12 3.28 5.29 10.56
CA PRO A 12 2.18 6.22 10.78
C PRO A 12 0.84 5.48 10.80
N THR A 13 -0.06 5.92 11.68
CA THR A 13 -1.39 5.33 11.80
C THR A 13 -2.10 5.31 10.44
N THR A 14 -1.96 6.39 9.66
CA THR A 14 -2.52 6.47 8.33
C THR A 14 -2.10 5.30 7.44
N VAL A 15 -0.81 4.97 7.43
CA VAL A 15 -0.29 3.86 6.62
C VAL A 15 -0.83 2.52 7.11
N ARG A 16 -0.78 2.30 8.43
CA ARG A 16 -1.28 1.04 9.01
C ARG A 16 -2.75 0.83 8.72
N ASP A 17 -3.55 1.86 8.94
CA ASP A 17 -5.00 1.76 8.80
C ASP A 17 -5.39 1.63 7.32
N PHE A 18 -4.69 2.32 6.43
CA PHE A 18 -4.91 2.15 5.00
C PHE A 18 -4.61 0.72 4.55
N LEU A 19 -3.49 0.16 4.98
CA LEU A 19 -3.11 -1.21 4.61
C LEU A 19 -4.13 -2.21 5.14
N ALA A 20 -4.57 -2.05 6.38
CA ALA A 20 -5.57 -2.94 6.96
C ALA A 20 -6.89 -2.90 6.18
N ALA A 21 -7.36 -1.70 5.84
CA ALA A 21 -8.59 -1.53 5.07
C ALA A 21 -8.45 -2.10 3.66
N SER A 22 -7.32 -1.84 3.01
CA SER A 22 -7.09 -2.28 1.64
C SER A 22 -6.98 -3.81 1.53
N THR A 23 -6.42 -4.46 2.54
CA THR A 23 -6.28 -5.92 2.57
C THR A 23 -7.65 -6.62 2.55
N VAL A 24 -8.67 -6.00 3.14
CA VAL A 24 -10.03 -6.55 3.14
C VAL A 24 -10.94 -5.85 2.13
N HIS A 25 -10.36 -5.07 1.22
CA HIS A 25 -11.08 -4.33 0.17
C HIS A 25 -12.14 -3.37 0.71
N ASP A 26 -11.91 -2.82 1.92
CA ASP A 26 -12.79 -1.83 2.52
C ASP A 26 -12.43 -0.45 1.96
N ALA A 27 -12.96 -0.17 0.77
CA ALA A 27 -12.64 1.05 0.04
C ALA A 27 -13.17 2.30 0.74
N ASP A 28 -14.27 2.21 1.46
CA ASP A 28 -14.81 3.35 2.21
C ASP A 28 -13.84 3.81 3.29
N THR A 29 -13.36 2.89 4.10
CA THR A 29 -12.40 3.21 5.15
C THR A 29 -11.05 3.65 4.54
N ALA A 30 -10.56 2.92 3.53
CA ALA A 30 -9.29 3.26 2.90
C ALA A 30 -9.31 4.67 2.31
N SER A 31 -10.43 5.08 1.68
CA SER A 31 -10.56 6.40 1.07
C SER A 31 -10.43 7.54 2.06
N SER A 32 -10.78 7.32 3.32
CA SER A 32 -10.70 8.36 4.34
C SER A 32 -9.26 8.80 4.64
N PHE A 33 -8.27 8.01 4.23
CA PHE A 33 -6.86 8.33 4.43
C PHE A 33 -6.20 8.96 3.20
N LEU A 34 -6.96 9.20 2.13
CA LEU A 34 -6.42 9.67 0.85
C LEU A 34 -6.63 11.15 0.67
N ALA A 35 -5.61 11.85 0.13
CA ALA A 35 -5.76 13.23 -0.31
C ALA A 35 -6.68 13.28 -1.54
N GLU A 36 -7.31 14.44 -1.78
CA GLU A 36 -8.19 14.62 -2.93
C GLU A 36 -7.50 14.32 -4.25
N ASP A 37 -6.24 14.72 -4.35
CA ASP A 37 -5.42 14.58 -5.55
C ASP A 37 -4.50 13.36 -5.51
N VAL A 38 -4.86 12.36 -4.72
CA VAL A 38 -4.05 11.15 -4.55
C VAL A 38 -3.79 10.46 -5.89
N VAL A 39 -2.58 9.91 -6.02
CA VAL A 39 -2.19 9.09 -7.18
C VAL A 39 -1.70 7.75 -6.68
N VAL A 40 -2.22 6.68 -7.25
CA VAL A 40 -1.72 5.33 -7.00
C VAL A 40 -1.20 4.78 -8.31
N VAL A 41 0.03 4.28 -8.28
CA VAL A 41 0.64 3.58 -9.41
C VAL A 41 0.82 2.14 -8.99
N ASP A 42 0.12 1.23 -9.67
CA ASP A 42 0.26 -0.20 -9.43
C ASP A 42 0.90 -0.81 -10.67
N GLN A 43 2.20 -0.97 -10.59
CA GLN A 43 3.03 -1.46 -11.68
C GLN A 43 2.87 -0.55 -12.92
N SER A 44 2.18 -0.97 -13.95
CA SER A 44 2.04 -0.15 -15.16
C SER A 44 0.74 0.66 -15.19
N GLU A 45 -0.11 0.55 -14.16
CA GLU A 45 -1.39 1.24 -14.14
C GLU A 45 -1.36 2.42 -13.17
N THR A 46 -1.98 3.53 -13.56
CA THR A 46 -2.07 4.74 -12.73
C THR A 46 -3.53 5.07 -12.45
N PHE A 47 -3.83 5.32 -11.18
CA PHE A 47 -5.16 5.71 -10.71
C PHE A 47 -5.04 7.09 -10.08
N ARG A 48 -5.88 8.03 -10.54
CA ARG A 48 -5.80 9.44 -10.11
C ARG A 48 -7.07 9.88 -9.45
N GLY A 49 -6.93 10.47 -8.26
CA GLY A 49 -8.05 10.98 -7.48
C GLY A 49 -8.73 9.89 -6.68
N ARG A 50 -9.52 10.33 -5.69
CA ARG A 50 -10.16 9.39 -4.76
C ARG A 50 -11.09 8.40 -5.43
N ASP A 51 -11.82 8.83 -6.46
CA ASP A 51 -12.80 7.95 -7.11
C ASP A 51 -12.13 6.77 -7.81
N GLU A 52 -11.05 7.04 -8.54
CA GLU A 52 -10.30 5.99 -9.21
C GLU A 52 -9.61 5.07 -8.20
N VAL A 53 -9.03 5.65 -7.15
CA VAL A 53 -8.36 4.85 -6.12
C VAL A 53 -9.37 4.05 -5.30
N TYR A 54 -10.56 4.60 -5.07
CA TYR A 54 -11.64 3.85 -4.43
C TYR A 54 -11.95 2.57 -5.20
N ALA A 55 -12.15 2.69 -6.50
CA ALA A 55 -12.42 1.53 -7.35
C ALA A 55 -11.24 0.55 -7.35
N PHE A 56 -10.02 1.06 -7.36
CA PHE A 56 -8.83 0.23 -7.27
C PHE A 56 -8.81 -0.59 -5.97
N VAL A 57 -9.03 0.03 -4.82
CA VAL A 57 -9.01 -0.69 -3.54
C VAL A 57 -10.12 -1.74 -3.49
N ARG A 58 -11.31 -1.38 -3.98
CA ARG A 58 -12.45 -2.29 -3.98
C ARG A 58 -12.20 -3.53 -4.84
N ASP A 59 -11.56 -3.35 -6.00
CA ASP A 59 -11.53 -4.37 -7.05
C ASP A 59 -10.17 -5.05 -7.24
N ALA A 60 -9.07 -4.45 -6.76
CA ALA A 60 -7.74 -4.97 -7.03
C ALA A 60 -7.56 -6.36 -6.43
N GLY A 61 -7.25 -7.34 -7.29
CA GLY A 61 -7.01 -8.71 -6.87
C GLY A 61 -8.26 -9.44 -6.39
N ALA A 62 -9.46 -8.87 -6.53
CA ALA A 62 -10.69 -9.46 -6.01
C ALA A 62 -11.03 -10.81 -6.65
N GLU A 63 -10.49 -11.11 -7.82
CA GLU A 63 -10.68 -12.39 -8.52
C GLU A 63 -9.85 -13.53 -7.93
N PHE A 64 -8.91 -13.22 -7.02
CA PHE A 64 -8.02 -14.22 -6.42
C PHE A 64 -8.28 -14.32 -4.92
N GLU A 65 -7.99 -15.48 -4.36
CA GLU A 65 -7.88 -15.65 -2.91
C GLU A 65 -6.42 -15.54 -2.53
N TYR A 66 -6.11 -14.72 -1.52
CA TYR A 66 -4.73 -14.52 -1.12
C TYR A 66 -4.63 -14.06 0.33
N THR A 67 -3.43 -14.25 0.89
CA THR A 67 -3.06 -13.72 2.20
C THR A 67 -1.97 -12.67 2.02
N THR A 68 -1.88 -11.76 2.97
CA THR A 68 -0.90 -10.68 2.96
C THR A 68 -0.10 -10.72 4.25
N GLU A 69 1.22 -10.69 4.13
CA GLU A 69 2.11 -10.64 5.28
C GLU A 69 3.08 -9.47 5.13
N GLN A 70 3.19 -8.64 6.16
CA GLN A 70 4.20 -7.58 6.17
C GLN A 70 5.54 -8.20 6.52
N ILE A 71 6.53 -8.11 5.61
CA ILE A 71 7.85 -8.65 5.85
C ILE A 71 8.87 -7.59 6.21
N SER A 72 8.67 -6.33 5.84
CA SER A 72 9.51 -5.23 6.31
C SER A 72 8.79 -3.91 6.18
N ALA A 73 9.26 -2.92 6.92
CA ALA A 73 8.79 -1.55 6.81
C ALA A 73 9.95 -0.63 7.18
N ARG A 74 10.06 0.50 6.48
CA ARG A 74 11.10 1.47 6.80
C ARG A 74 10.64 2.87 6.46
N ARG A 75 11.19 3.82 7.21
CA ARG A 75 11.03 5.24 6.94
C ARG A 75 12.18 5.68 6.03
N VAL A 76 11.84 6.38 4.95
CA VAL A 76 12.84 6.96 4.04
C VAL A 76 13.16 8.38 4.47
N ASP A 77 12.14 9.18 4.73
CA ASP A 77 12.28 10.54 5.27
C ASP A 77 10.96 10.94 5.94
N ASP A 78 10.78 12.22 6.26
CA ASP A 78 9.61 12.69 7.02
C ASP A 78 8.28 12.44 6.32
N GLU A 79 8.29 12.27 5.00
CA GLU A 79 7.07 12.13 4.21
C GLU A 79 6.97 10.80 3.47
N HIS A 80 8.02 9.96 3.52
CA HIS A 80 8.08 8.76 2.70
C HIS A 80 8.37 7.52 3.54
N TRP A 81 7.56 6.48 3.33
CA TRP A 81 7.71 5.16 3.96
C TRP A 81 7.59 4.08 2.91
N VAL A 82 8.28 2.96 3.12
CA VAL A 82 8.17 1.78 2.27
C VAL A 82 7.79 0.59 3.13
N VAL A 83 6.74 -0.11 2.71
CA VAL A 83 6.30 -1.36 3.35
C VAL A 83 6.41 -2.46 2.31
N THR A 84 7.09 -3.54 2.65
CA THR A 84 7.17 -4.71 1.77
C THR A 84 6.19 -5.75 2.25
N LEU A 85 5.29 -6.16 1.36
CA LEU A 85 4.27 -7.16 1.64
C LEU A 85 4.52 -8.40 0.81
N ARG A 86 4.39 -9.57 1.44
CA ARG A 86 4.34 -10.84 0.73
C ARG A 86 2.89 -11.25 0.53
N ILE A 87 2.53 -11.47 -0.71
CA ILE A 87 1.19 -11.89 -1.10
C ILE A 87 1.28 -13.34 -1.58
N GLU A 88 0.50 -14.23 -0.96
CA GLU A 88 0.44 -15.63 -1.36
C GLU A 88 -0.99 -16.01 -1.67
N GLY A 89 -1.22 -16.66 -2.81
CA GLY A 89 -2.58 -17.01 -3.17
C GLY A 89 -2.71 -17.72 -4.50
N THR A 90 -3.92 -17.64 -5.05
CA THR A 90 -4.32 -18.42 -6.24
C THR A 90 -3.97 -17.74 -7.56
N PHE A 91 -3.36 -16.57 -7.52
CA PHE A 91 -2.93 -15.88 -8.74
C PHE A 91 -1.72 -16.58 -9.39
N PRO A 92 -1.45 -16.31 -10.67
CA PRO A 92 -0.30 -16.93 -11.35
C PRO A 92 1.01 -16.62 -10.62
N GLY A 93 1.81 -17.66 -10.40
CA GLY A 93 3.05 -17.57 -9.63
C GLY A 93 2.89 -17.86 -8.15
N GLY A 94 1.73 -17.65 -7.58
CA GLY A 94 1.37 -18.02 -6.20
C GLY A 94 1.97 -17.20 -5.08
N VAL A 95 3.10 -16.52 -5.30
CA VAL A 95 3.77 -15.68 -4.30
C VAL A 95 4.35 -14.46 -4.99
N ALA A 96 4.16 -13.28 -4.38
CA ALA A 96 4.79 -12.06 -4.85
C ALA A 96 5.18 -11.19 -3.67
N ASP A 97 6.38 -10.61 -3.72
CA ASP A 97 6.80 -9.60 -2.75
C ASP A 97 6.68 -8.24 -3.43
N LEU A 98 5.92 -7.34 -2.81
CA LEU A 98 5.63 -6.02 -3.37
C LEU A 98 6.06 -4.94 -2.40
N ASP A 99 6.69 -3.89 -2.95
CA ASP A 99 7.00 -2.68 -2.19
C ASP A 99 5.85 -1.69 -2.36
N TYR A 100 5.29 -1.26 -1.23
CA TYR A 100 4.30 -0.19 -1.17
C TYR A 100 5.01 1.06 -0.69
N ARG A 101 5.19 2.02 -1.61
CA ARG A 101 5.91 3.27 -1.32
C ARG A 101 4.91 4.38 -1.13
N PHE A 102 4.82 4.86 0.11
CA PHE A 102 3.85 5.88 0.51
C PHE A 102 4.48 7.25 0.59
N THR A 103 3.79 8.25 0.06
CA THR A 103 4.08 9.66 0.31
C THR A 103 2.90 10.25 1.07
N LEU A 104 3.18 10.87 2.22
CA LEU A 104 2.17 11.49 3.06
C LEU A 104 2.34 13.00 3.13
N ARG A 105 1.21 13.69 3.20
CA ARG A 105 1.16 15.11 3.55
C ARG A 105 0.25 15.22 4.77
N GLY A 106 0.86 15.43 5.95
CA GLY A 106 0.13 15.32 7.21
C GLY A 106 -0.39 13.91 7.39
N ASP A 107 -1.69 13.77 7.62
CA ASP A 107 -2.33 12.49 7.86
C ASP A 107 -2.93 11.88 6.59
N LEU A 108 -2.62 12.45 5.42
CA LEU A 108 -3.20 11.99 4.16
C LEU A 108 -2.15 11.43 3.22
N ILE A 109 -2.51 10.36 2.53
CA ILE A 109 -1.68 9.75 1.50
C ILE A 109 -1.86 10.54 0.21
N THR A 110 -0.77 11.09 -0.33
CA THR A 110 -0.80 11.81 -1.60
C THR A 110 -0.35 10.95 -2.76
N GLU A 111 0.47 9.93 -2.48
CA GLU A 111 0.94 9.02 -3.52
C GLU A 111 1.22 7.64 -2.93
N LEU A 112 0.88 6.62 -3.67
CA LEU A 112 1.27 5.24 -3.37
C LEU A 112 1.78 4.60 -4.65
N VAL A 113 3.00 4.09 -4.62
CA VAL A 113 3.59 3.34 -5.74
C VAL A 113 3.77 1.90 -5.30
N ILE A 114 3.16 0.98 -6.03
CA ILE A 114 3.26 -0.45 -5.78
C ILE A 114 4.10 -1.07 -6.89
N ALA A 115 5.19 -1.70 -6.50
CA ALA A 115 6.12 -2.30 -7.46
C ALA A 115 6.68 -3.60 -6.90
N ASN A 116 7.20 -4.44 -7.79
CA ASN A 116 7.87 -5.66 -7.35
C ASN A 116 9.07 -5.31 -6.46
N HIS A 117 9.20 -6.03 -5.37
CA HIS A 117 10.34 -5.87 -4.49
C HIS A 117 11.60 -6.39 -5.20
N THR A 118 12.66 -5.57 -5.20
CA THR A 118 13.97 -5.97 -5.71
C THR A 118 14.98 -5.96 -4.57
N ALA A 119 15.64 -7.07 -4.41
CA ALA A 119 16.62 -7.21 -3.34
C ALA A 119 17.91 -6.43 -3.65
#